data_996d8bac2b5e80a5e05e980255e529cf
#
_entry.id   996d8bac2b5e80a5e05e980255e529cf
#
_cell.length_a   1.000
_cell.length_b   1.000
_cell.length_c   1.000
_cell.angle_alpha   90.00
_cell.angle_beta   90.00
_cell.angle_gamma   90.00
#
_symmetry.space_group_name_H-M   'P 1'
#
loop_
_entity.id
_entity.type
_entity.pdbx_description
1 polymer ?
#
loop_
_entity_poly.entity_id
_entity_poly.type
_entity_poly.pdbx_seq_one_letter_code
_entity_poly.pdbx_strand_id
1 'polypeptide(L)'
;MHRFALRLVRCITCTLLADVAWVGSAQAQTVRVGVYNNAPKIFWEGDQPQGLFIDILNAIARAEGWTLTYVACEWQACLDGVREGRIDLMPDVAYTAERDAVFDFPVTPVLHSWSQVYTRSDKPIVSVLDLQNRRIAMLGGGVQVDAFKTMVGGFGLTVQIQPERAFDAAFAAVESGRADAAVSNNWYGQYNAGRFGLVETPVVFLPSRLHIVAAQGKHADWLAAIDRHLRQWQGDNGSVYFDILRQWR
;
A
#
# COMPACT_ATOMS: atom_id res chain seq x y z
N MET A 1 -41.77 -57.91 -71.49
CA MET A 1 -42.39 -57.25 -70.31
C MET A 1 -41.56 -57.53 -69.10
N HIS A 2 -40.54 -56.70 -68.81
CA HIS A 2 -39.70 -56.84 -67.60
C HIS A 2 -39.53 -55.45 -66.98
N ARG A 3 -40.04 -55.29 -65.76
CA ARG A 3 -39.95 -54.08 -64.97
C ARG A 3 -38.61 -54.13 -64.19
N PHE A 4 -37.72 -53.17 -64.45
CA PHE A 4 -36.51 -52.90 -63.62
C PHE A 4 -36.90 -51.94 -62.53
N ALA A 5 -36.70 -52.35 -61.27
CA ALA A 5 -36.84 -51.51 -60.08
C ALA A 5 -35.48 -50.95 -59.72
N LEU A 6 -35.36 -49.62 -59.79
CA LEU A 6 -34.16 -48.89 -59.34
C LEU A 6 -34.23 -48.70 -57.83
N ARG A 7 -33.30 -49.28 -57.10
CA ARG A 7 -33.11 -49.02 -55.66
C ARG A 7 -32.18 -47.80 -55.48
N LEU A 8 -32.72 -46.72 -54.89
CA LEU A 8 -32.00 -45.56 -54.48
C LEU A 8 -31.29 -45.88 -53.15
N VAL A 9 -29.95 -45.86 -53.15
CA VAL A 9 -29.13 -45.93 -51.95
C VAL A 9 -28.91 -44.49 -51.43
N ARG A 10 -29.56 -44.16 -50.31
CA ARG A 10 -29.29 -42.88 -49.60
C ARG A 10 -27.96 -43.01 -48.77
N CYS A 11 -26.92 -42.33 -49.20
CA CYS A 11 -25.71 -42.13 -48.43
C CYS A 11 -25.99 -41.06 -47.36
N ILE A 12 -26.02 -41.46 -46.07
CA ILE A 12 -26.08 -40.54 -44.95
C ILE A 12 -24.64 -40.18 -44.59
N THR A 13 -24.21 -39.02 -45.02
CA THR A 13 -22.94 -38.40 -44.58
C THR A 13 -23.17 -37.78 -43.19
N CYS A 14 -22.70 -38.47 -42.14
CA CYS A 14 -22.60 -37.94 -40.80
C CYS A 14 -21.46 -36.92 -40.75
N THR A 15 -21.76 -35.62 -40.80
CA THR A 15 -20.82 -34.55 -40.51
C THR A 15 -20.66 -34.45 -39.02
N LEU A 16 -19.53 -34.96 -38.49
CA LEU A 16 -19.08 -34.69 -37.12
C LEU A 16 -18.58 -33.24 -37.07
N LEU A 17 -19.39 -32.35 -36.54
CA LEU A 17 -18.92 -31.01 -36.10
C LEU A 17 -18.08 -31.21 -34.85
N ALA A 18 -16.78 -31.15 -34.99
CA ALA A 18 -15.85 -31.05 -33.86
C ALA A 18 -15.95 -29.62 -33.29
N ASP A 19 -16.66 -29.47 -32.17
CA ASP A 19 -16.59 -28.26 -31.35
C ASP A 19 -15.14 -28.12 -30.81
N VAL A 20 -14.34 -27.31 -31.48
CA VAL A 20 -13.06 -26.86 -30.97
C VAL A 20 -13.36 -25.84 -29.89
N ALA A 21 -13.46 -26.30 -28.64
CA ALA A 21 -13.48 -25.41 -27.50
C ALA A 21 -12.18 -24.58 -27.51
N TRP A 22 -12.30 -23.33 -27.89
CA TRP A 22 -11.24 -22.34 -27.73
C TRP A 22 -11.00 -22.15 -26.21
N VAL A 23 -10.05 -22.88 -25.65
CA VAL A 23 -9.48 -22.59 -24.34
C VAL A 23 -8.63 -21.32 -24.54
N GLY A 24 -9.27 -20.18 -24.42
CA GLY A 24 -8.56 -18.91 -24.35
C GLY A 24 -7.61 -19.00 -23.15
N SER A 25 -6.31 -19.06 -23.38
CA SER A 25 -5.31 -18.87 -22.33
C SER A 25 -5.57 -17.50 -21.73
N ALA A 26 -6.14 -17.44 -20.54
CA ALA A 26 -6.18 -16.23 -19.74
C ALA A 26 -4.73 -15.79 -19.54
N GLN A 27 -4.31 -14.79 -20.28
CA GLN A 27 -2.98 -14.21 -20.14
C GLN A 27 -2.91 -13.60 -18.74
N ALA A 28 -2.04 -14.11 -17.90
CA ALA A 28 -1.88 -13.60 -16.53
C ALA A 28 -1.58 -12.09 -16.61
N GLN A 29 -2.44 -11.29 -15.99
CA GLN A 29 -2.27 -9.84 -15.95
C GLN A 29 -1.04 -9.51 -15.12
N THR A 30 -0.05 -8.85 -15.72
CA THR A 30 1.14 -8.35 -15.00
C THR A 30 0.80 -7.01 -14.37
N VAL A 31 0.99 -6.91 -13.06
CA VAL A 31 0.70 -5.72 -12.24
C VAL A 31 2.00 -5.20 -11.63
N ARG A 32 2.38 -3.97 -11.96
CA ARG A 32 3.57 -3.31 -11.40
C ARG A 32 3.20 -2.60 -10.09
N VAL A 33 3.85 -2.99 -9.01
CA VAL A 33 3.57 -2.52 -7.65
C VAL A 33 4.74 -1.70 -7.13
N GLY A 34 4.51 -0.47 -6.72
CA GLY A 34 5.53 0.38 -6.10
C GLY A 34 5.86 -0.09 -4.68
N VAL A 35 7.15 -0.13 -4.34
CA VAL A 35 7.62 -0.54 -3.00
C VAL A 35 8.66 0.44 -2.52
N TYR A 36 8.37 1.13 -1.42
CA TYR A 36 9.27 2.01 -0.68
C TYR A 36 9.53 1.45 0.72
N ASN A 37 10.52 1.98 1.44
CA ASN A 37 10.87 1.46 2.76
C ASN A 37 10.03 2.10 3.87
N ASN A 38 9.09 1.31 4.42
CA ASN A 38 8.22 1.65 5.54
C ASN A 38 7.87 0.38 6.35
N ALA A 39 8.91 -0.33 6.83
CA ALA A 39 8.74 -1.56 7.62
C ALA A 39 7.89 -1.31 8.88
N PRO A 40 7.06 -2.26 9.31
CA PRO A 40 6.85 -3.61 8.75
C PRO A 40 5.77 -3.66 7.66
N LYS A 41 5.21 -2.51 7.24
CA LYS A 41 4.07 -2.47 6.31
C LYS A 41 4.47 -2.82 4.88
N ILE A 42 5.55 -2.22 4.38
CA ILE A 42 6.09 -2.42 3.03
C ILE A 42 7.57 -2.04 3.01
N PHE A 43 8.44 -2.90 2.54
CA PHE A 43 9.88 -2.64 2.50
C PHE A 43 10.62 -3.67 1.64
N TRP A 44 11.92 -3.45 1.45
CA TRP A 44 12.82 -4.39 0.81
C TRP A 44 13.74 -5.04 1.85
N GLU A 45 13.85 -6.38 1.79
CA GLU A 45 14.86 -7.14 2.51
C GLU A 45 15.79 -7.79 1.47
N GLY A 46 16.98 -7.21 1.29
CA GLY A 46 17.79 -7.52 0.12
C GLY A 46 17.04 -7.23 -1.18
N ASP A 47 16.90 -8.22 -2.04
CA ASP A 47 16.18 -8.12 -3.32
C ASP A 47 14.71 -8.60 -3.23
N GLN A 48 14.21 -8.86 -2.02
CA GLN A 48 12.86 -9.36 -1.81
C GLN A 48 11.94 -8.29 -1.23
N PRO A 49 10.78 -8.02 -1.86
CA PRO A 49 9.76 -7.18 -1.27
C PRO A 49 9.08 -7.91 -0.11
N GLN A 50 8.92 -7.23 1.01
CA GLN A 50 8.38 -7.76 2.26
C GLN A 50 7.34 -6.81 2.86
N GLY A 51 6.56 -7.33 3.79
CA GLY A 51 5.67 -6.54 4.61
C GLY A 51 4.19 -6.88 4.45
N LEU A 52 3.40 -6.34 5.35
CA LEU A 52 1.96 -6.57 5.44
C LEU A 52 1.24 -6.34 4.10
N PHE A 53 1.51 -5.22 3.44
CA PHE A 53 0.88 -4.89 2.15
C PHE A 53 1.31 -5.83 1.03
N ILE A 54 2.57 -6.31 1.05
CA ILE A 54 3.08 -7.27 0.09
C ILE A 54 2.35 -8.61 0.24
N ASP A 55 2.18 -9.09 1.47
CA ASP A 55 1.50 -10.35 1.74
C ASP A 55 0.01 -10.30 1.37
N ILE A 56 -0.67 -9.17 1.68
CA ILE A 56 -2.06 -8.93 1.26
C ILE A 56 -2.18 -8.95 -0.26
N LEU A 57 -1.31 -8.21 -0.98
CA LEU A 57 -1.34 -8.18 -2.45
C LEU A 57 -1.03 -9.55 -3.06
N ASN A 58 -0.06 -10.28 -2.51
CA ASN A 58 0.25 -11.64 -2.95
C ASN A 58 -0.93 -12.60 -2.74
N ALA A 59 -1.68 -12.45 -1.65
CA ALA A 59 -2.88 -13.26 -1.41
C ALA A 59 -3.98 -12.93 -2.43
N ILE A 60 -4.23 -11.65 -2.73
CA ILE A 60 -5.18 -11.21 -3.75
C ILE A 60 -4.74 -11.70 -5.14
N ALA A 61 -3.46 -11.51 -5.49
CA ALA A 61 -2.92 -11.90 -6.79
C ALA A 61 -3.07 -13.41 -7.05
N ARG A 62 -2.83 -14.24 -6.02
CA ARG A 62 -3.09 -15.69 -6.13
C ARG A 62 -4.55 -16.01 -6.41
N ALA A 63 -5.47 -15.30 -5.78
CA ALA A 63 -6.91 -15.51 -5.96
C ALA A 63 -7.40 -15.03 -7.33
N GLU A 64 -6.83 -13.95 -7.87
CA GLU A 64 -7.23 -13.34 -9.14
C GLU A 64 -6.38 -13.80 -10.34
N GLY A 65 -5.32 -14.59 -10.13
CA GLY A 65 -4.42 -15.04 -11.20
C GLY A 65 -3.51 -13.93 -11.74
N TRP A 66 -3.18 -12.90 -10.94
CA TRP A 66 -2.26 -11.83 -11.34
C TRP A 66 -0.81 -12.24 -11.15
N THR A 67 0.07 -11.71 -12.00
CA THR A 67 1.52 -11.74 -11.83
C THR A 67 1.98 -10.39 -11.32
N LEU A 68 2.48 -10.32 -10.09
CA LEU A 68 3.01 -9.08 -9.53
C LEU A 68 4.49 -8.90 -9.89
N THR A 69 4.85 -7.68 -10.29
CA THR A 69 6.22 -7.22 -10.40
C THR A 69 6.42 -6.02 -9.50
N TYR A 70 7.49 -6.04 -8.70
CA TYR A 70 7.71 -5.02 -7.68
C TYR A 70 8.77 -4.04 -8.14
N VAL A 71 8.49 -2.73 -7.99
CA VAL A 71 9.32 -1.62 -8.43
C VAL A 71 9.84 -0.87 -7.20
N ALA A 72 11.15 -0.93 -6.98
CA ALA A 72 11.78 -0.18 -5.89
C ALA A 72 11.77 1.32 -6.21
N CYS A 73 11.31 2.14 -5.27
CA CYS A 73 11.26 3.59 -5.41
C CYS A 73 11.23 4.27 -4.04
N GLU A 74 11.64 5.51 -3.94
CA GLU A 74 11.37 6.37 -2.79
C GLU A 74 9.90 6.87 -2.85
N TRP A 75 9.34 7.25 -1.72
CA TRP A 75 7.92 7.60 -1.57
C TRP A 75 7.39 8.52 -2.68
N GLN A 76 8.03 9.67 -2.91
CA GLN A 76 7.56 10.62 -3.91
C GLN A 76 7.68 10.06 -5.33
N ALA A 77 8.79 9.38 -5.62
CA ALA A 77 9.02 8.75 -6.93
C ALA A 77 8.02 7.63 -7.23
N CYS A 78 7.56 6.88 -6.21
CA CYS A 78 6.49 5.90 -6.35
C CYS A 78 5.17 6.59 -6.76
N LEU A 79 4.77 7.67 -6.07
CA LEU A 79 3.55 8.42 -6.39
C LEU A 79 3.59 9.02 -7.80
N ASP A 80 4.74 9.57 -8.18
CA ASP A 80 4.96 10.09 -9.55
C ASP A 80 4.90 8.96 -10.58
N GLY A 81 5.48 7.80 -10.25
CA GLY A 81 5.43 6.60 -11.07
C GLY A 81 4.01 6.10 -11.35
N VAL A 82 3.10 6.19 -10.37
CA VAL A 82 1.68 5.87 -10.56
C VAL A 82 1.02 6.86 -11.50
N ARG A 83 1.21 8.16 -11.28
CA ARG A 83 0.64 9.22 -12.14
C ARG A 83 1.09 9.10 -13.59
N GLU A 84 2.35 8.72 -13.79
CA GLU A 84 2.96 8.56 -15.11
C GLU A 84 2.71 7.18 -15.76
N GLY A 85 2.06 6.26 -15.05
CA GLY A 85 1.78 4.91 -15.54
C GLY A 85 2.99 3.98 -15.60
N ARG A 86 4.08 4.29 -14.88
CA ARG A 86 5.23 3.39 -14.69
C ARG A 86 4.97 2.35 -13.59
N ILE A 87 4.12 2.67 -12.65
CA ILE A 87 3.60 1.84 -11.57
C ILE A 87 2.09 1.76 -11.72
N ASP A 88 1.51 0.59 -11.54
CA ASP A 88 0.08 0.36 -11.68
C ASP A 88 -0.66 0.51 -10.35
N LEU A 89 -0.09 -0.06 -9.28
CA LEU A 89 -0.64 0.00 -7.93
C LEU A 89 0.39 0.52 -6.94
N MET A 90 -0.05 1.41 -6.06
CA MET A 90 0.75 1.91 -4.94
C MET A 90 0.08 1.56 -3.61
N PRO A 91 0.69 0.67 -2.82
CA PRO A 91 0.23 0.34 -1.47
C PRO A 91 0.57 1.44 -0.45
N ASP A 92 -0.08 1.34 0.73
CA ASP A 92 0.24 2.15 1.91
C ASP A 92 0.01 3.66 1.71
N VAL A 93 -0.99 4.01 0.92
CA VAL A 93 -1.36 5.41 0.66
C VAL A 93 -2.47 5.84 1.59
N ALA A 94 -2.19 6.85 2.42
CA ALA A 94 -3.21 7.48 3.25
C ALA A 94 -4.19 8.29 2.38
N TYR A 95 -5.49 8.10 2.64
CA TYR A 95 -6.53 8.88 1.98
C TYR A 95 -6.47 10.35 2.41
N THR A 96 -6.48 11.24 1.43
CA THR A 96 -6.78 12.68 1.58
C THR A 96 -7.58 13.15 0.37
N ALA A 97 -8.31 14.27 0.51
CA ALA A 97 -9.08 14.85 -0.60
C ALA A 97 -8.17 15.26 -1.78
N GLU A 98 -6.97 15.77 -1.49
CA GLU A 98 -6.00 16.15 -2.51
C GLU A 98 -5.49 14.94 -3.30
N ARG A 99 -5.29 13.79 -2.61
CA ARG A 99 -4.87 12.54 -3.26
C ARG A 99 -6.01 11.91 -4.05
N ASP A 100 -7.24 11.99 -3.57
CA ASP A 100 -8.44 11.49 -4.26
C ASP A 100 -8.71 12.22 -5.59
N ALA A 101 -8.17 13.42 -5.75
CA ALA A 101 -8.23 14.16 -7.01
C ALA A 101 -7.26 13.62 -8.10
N VAL A 102 -6.30 12.77 -7.74
CA VAL A 102 -5.24 12.29 -8.66
C VAL A 102 -5.04 10.77 -8.65
N PHE A 103 -5.62 10.08 -7.67
CA PHE A 103 -5.59 8.61 -7.54
C PHE A 103 -7.01 8.10 -7.28
N ASP A 104 -7.30 6.92 -7.77
CA ASP A 104 -8.51 6.18 -7.39
C ASP A 104 -8.24 5.33 -6.15
N PHE A 105 -9.12 5.44 -5.16
CA PHE A 105 -9.09 4.72 -3.90
C PHE A 105 -10.19 3.67 -3.85
N PRO A 106 -9.90 2.40 -3.48
CA PRO A 106 -10.95 1.46 -3.13
C PRO A 106 -11.69 1.93 -1.86
N VAL A 107 -12.91 1.45 -1.66
CA VAL A 107 -13.74 1.83 -0.50
C VAL A 107 -13.15 1.32 0.82
N THR A 108 -12.65 0.08 0.80
CA THR A 108 -12.17 -0.61 2.00
C THR A 108 -10.68 -0.33 2.21
N PRO A 109 -10.28 0.30 3.34
CA PRO A 109 -8.87 0.45 3.65
C PRO A 109 -8.24 -0.90 4.00
N VAL A 110 -6.96 -1.04 3.66
CA VAL A 110 -6.18 -2.21 4.10
C VAL A 110 -5.90 -2.14 5.59
N LEU A 111 -5.60 -0.93 6.09
CA LEU A 111 -5.09 -0.74 7.44
C LEU A 111 -5.47 0.63 7.99
N HIS A 112 -5.55 0.73 9.31
CA HIS A 112 -5.64 2.02 10.02
C HIS A 112 -4.30 2.34 10.69
N SER A 113 -3.97 3.62 10.74
CA SER A 113 -2.73 4.12 11.29
C SER A 113 -2.95 5.50 11.92
N TRP A 114 -1.98 5.98 12.66
CA TRP A 114 -1.89 7.37 13.12
C TRP A 114 -0.45 7.83 13.04
N SER A 115 -0.24 9.14 13.12
CA SER A 115 1.09 9.74 13.22
C SER A 115 1.47 9.92 14.69
N GLN A 116 2.74 9.73 14.99
CA GLN A 116 3.27 9.80 16.36
C GLN A 116 4.65 10.45 16.35
N VAL A 117 4.95 11.21 17.42
CA VAL A 117 6.25 11.81 17.64
C VAL A 117 7.13 10.83 18.39
N TYR A 118 8.40 10.73 17.96
CA TYR A 118 9.45 9.90 18.56
C TYR A 118 10.64 10.75 18.94
N THR A 119 11.27 10.48 20.09
CA THR A 119 12.40 11.23 20.60
C THR A 119 13.38 10.31 21.31
N ARG A 120 14.53 10.83 21.70
CA ARG A 120 15.47 10.11 22.55
C ARG A 120 14.97 10.11 24.00
N SER A 121 15.24 9.04 24.73
CA SER A 121 14.81 8.89 26.12
C SER A 121 15.41 9.94 27.07
N ASP A 122 16.60 10.48 26.74
CA ASP A 122 17.25 11.55 27.48
C ASP A 122 16.69 12.96 27.21
N LYS A 123 15.77 13.09 26.25
CA LYS A 123 15.09 14.35 25.88
C LYS A 123 13.58 14.15 25.80
N PRO A 124 12.90 13.87 26.92
CA PRO A 124 11.50 13.50 26.91
C PRO A 124 10.61 14.60 26.33
N ILE A 125 9.58 14.18 25.58
CA ILE A 125 8.47 14.99 25.13
C ILE A 125 7.22 14.34 25.71
N VAL A 126 6.58 15.01 26.67
CA VAL A 126 5.41 14.47 27.39
C VAL A 126 4.10 15.15 26.98
N SER A 127 4.20 16.25 26.22
CA SER A 127 3.05 16.96 25.66
C SER A 127 3.41 17.64 24.34
N VAL A 128 2.40 18.11 23.62
CA VAL A 128 2.60 18.90 22.40
C VAL A 128 3.35 20.21 22.70
N LEU A 129 3.23 20.77 23.90
CA LEU A 129 3.90 22.03 24.30
C LEU A 129 5.42 21.90 24.35
N ASP A 130 5.94 20.70 24.58
CA ASP A 130 7.38 20.44 24.63
C ASP A 130 8.04 20.51 23.24
N LEU A 131 7.23 20.63 22.18
CA LEU A 131 7.69 20.78 20.80
C LEU A 131 8.16 22.21 20.48
N GLN A 132 7.89 23.20 21.36
CA GLN A 132 8.29 24.60 21.13
C GLN A 132 9.78 24.71 20.81
N ASN A 133 10.10 25.37 19.68
CA ASN A 133 11.45 25.59 19.17
C ASN A 133 12.26 24.31 18.86
N ARG A 134 11.60 23.14 18.74
CA ARG A 134 12.27 21.88 18.40
C ARG A 134 12.48 21.75 16.88
N ARG A 135 13.53 21.01 16.53
CA ARG A 135 13.82 20.55 15.17
C ARG A 135 13.14 19.19 14.99
N ILE A 136 12.24 19.09 14.03
CA ILE A 136 11.40 17.92 13.83
C ILE A 136 11.69 17.32 12.45
N ALA A 137 12.29 16.13 12.41
CA ALA A 137 12.56 15.41 11.18
C ALA A 137 11.30 14.64 10.73
N MET A 138 10.94 14.74 9.45
CA MET A 138 9.71 14.16 8.89
C MET A 138 9.92 13.72 7.45
N LEU A 139 9.18 12.68 7.03
CA LEU A 139 9.16 12.27 5.61
C LEU A 139 8.61 13.41 4.75
N GLY A 140 9.41 13.90 3.81
CA GLY A 140 9.03 14.93 2.86
C GLY A 140 7.91 14.45 1.92
N GLY A 141 6.93 15.32 1.64
CA GLY A 141 5.76 14.97 0.81
C GLY A 141 4.75 14.02 1.49
N GLY A 142 4.99 13.64 2.74
CA GLY A 142 4.04 12.87 3.55
C GLY A 142 2.88 13.75 4.05
N VAL A 143 1.71 13.15 4.22
CA VAL A 143 0.53 13.83 4.81
C VAL A 143 0.76 14.33 6.23
N GLN A 144 1.75 13.76 6.92
CA GLN A 144 2.11 14.14 8.27
C GLN A 144 2.58 15.58 8.39
N VAL A 145 3.26 16.13 7.35
CA VAL A 145 3.88 17.47 7.43
C VAL A 145 2.82 18.55 7.63
N ASP A 146 1.79 18.56 6.82
CA ASP A 146 0.75 19.59 6.90
C ASP A 146 -0.16 19.40 8.11
N ALA A 147 -0.48 18.15 8.46
CA ALA A 147 -1.22 17.86 9.68
C ALA A 147 -0.45 18.26 10.94
N PHE A 148 0.87 18.03 10.96
CA PHE A 148 1.72 18.44 12.06
C PHE A 148 1.80 19.95 12.20
N LYS A 149 1.99 20.70 11.08
CA LYS A 149 1.96 22.17 11.06
C LYS A 149 0.64 22.70 11.62
N THR A 150 -0.48 22.11 11.18
CA THR A 150 -1.81 22.50 11.66
C THR A 150 -1.96 22.26 13.16
N MET A 151 -1.51 21.12 13.65
CA MET A 151 -1.55 20.78 15.09
C MET A 151 -0.73 21.77 15.90
N VAL A 152 0.56 21.94 15.61
CA VAL A 152 1.46 22.84 16.40
C VAL A 152 1.03 24.30 16.28
N GLY A 153 0.55 24.74 15.11
CA GLY A 153 0.01 26.06 14.89
C GLY A 153 -1.25 26.34 15.71
N GLY A 154 -2.12 25.35 15.90
CA GLY A 154 -3.29 25.44 16.76
C GLY A 154 -2.95 25.69 18.25
N PHE A 155 -1.75 25.30 18.69
CA PHE A 155 -1.22 25.60 20.01
C PHE A 155 -0.33 26.85 20.04
N GLY A 156 -0.17 27.56 18.94
CA GLY A 156 0.69 28.74 18.82
C GLY A 156 2.19 28.44 18.91
N LEU A 157 2.60 27.18 18.63
CA LEU A 157 3.98 26.74 18.75
C LEU A 157 4.77 27.02 17.47
N THR A 158 6.04 27.33 17.64
CA THR A 158 7.03 27.45 16.56
C THR A 158 7.94 26.22 16.57
N VAL A 159 8.09 25.56 15.42
CA VAL A 159 8.95 24.39 15.22
C VAL A 159 9.77 24.54 13.94
N GLN A 160 10.91 23.84 13.86
CA GLN A 160 11.71 23.76 12.63
C GLN A 160 11.53 22.38 11.99
N ILE A 161 10.75 22.29 10.91
CA ILE A 161 10.55 21.04 10.20
C ILE A 161 11.74 20.79 9.27
N GLN A 162 12.32 19.59 9.36
CA GLN A 162 13.39 19.09 8.52
C GLN A 162 12.83 17.94 7.65
N PRO A 163 12.56 18.18 6.35
CA PRO A 163 12.09 17.14 5.46
C PRO A 163 13.21 16.15 5.13
N GLU A 164 12.93 14.87 5.26
CA GLU A 164 13.83 13.77 4.95
C GLU A 164 13.25 12.89 3.83
N ARG A 165 14.09 12.10 3.16
CA ARG A 165 13.67 11.26 2.03
C ARG A 165 12.97 9.97 2.45
N ALA A 166 13.27 9.49 3.67
CA ALA A 166 12.75 8.25 4.23
C ALA A 166 12.58 8.38 5.74
N PHE A 167 11.77 7.51 6.35
CA PHE A 167 11.61 7.46 7.80
C PHE A 167 12.92 7.09 8.51
N ASP A 168 13.73 6.19 7.93
CA ASP A 168 15.06 5.85 8.47
C ASP A 168 15.95 7.11 8.59
N ALA A 169 15.97 7.99 7.59
CA ALA A 169 16.71 9.21 7.60
C ALA A 169 16.23 10.19 8.69
N ALA A 170 14.89 10.27 8.89
CA ALA A 170 14.30 11.08 9.94
C ALA A 170 14.69 10.56 11.34
N PHE A 171 14.66 9.25 11.57
CA PHE A 171 15.06 8.65 12.84
C PHE A 171 16.55 8.75 13.10
N ALA A 172 17.39 8.54 12.08
CA ALA A 172 18.84 8.75 12.16
C ALA A 172 19.21 10.22 12.43
N ALA A 173 18.41 11.19 11.99
CA ALA A 173 18.61 12.59 12.32
C ALA A 173 18.41 12.85 13.82
N VAL A 174 17.48 12.18 14.48
CA VAL A 174 17.26 12.29 15.94
C VAL A 174 18.35 11.53 16.71
N GLU A 175 18.68 10.31 16.29
CA GLU A 175 19.77 9.52 16.87
C GLU A 175 21.09 10.32 16.91
N SER A 176 21.46 10.95 15.80
CA SER A 176 22.68 11.75 15.66
C SER A 176 22.60 13.15 16.30
N GLY A 177 21.44 13.55 16.83
CA GLY A 177 21.21 14.88 17.38
C GLY A 177 21.06 16.02 16.37
N ARG A 178 20.94 15.73 15.07
CA ARG A 178 20.61 16.70 14.02
C ARG A 178 19.17 17.22 14.16
N ALA A 179 18.25 16.38 14.63
CA ALA A 179 16.90 16.75 15.01
C ALA A 179 16.65 16.43 16.49
N ASP A 180 15.60 17.01 17.06
CA ASP A 180 15.21 16.80 18.45
C ASP A 180 14.11 15.75 18.58
N ALA A 181 13.30 15.60 17.56
CA ALA A 181 12.29 14.56 17.45
C ALA A 181 12.03 14.21 15.98
N ALA A 182 11.44 13.05 15.75
CA ALA A 182 10.95 12.62 14.44
C ALA A 182 9.44 12.33 14.49
N VAL A 183 8.79 12.47 13.35
CA VAL A 183 7.42 12.04 13.15
C VAL A 183 7.40 10.87 12.17
N SER A 184 6.71 9.80 12.56
CA SER A 184 6.40 8.71 11.64
C SER A 184 4.98 8.20 11.87
N ASN A 185 4.53 7.26 11.04
CA ASN A 185 3.36 6.48 11.38
C ASN A 185 3.68 5.50 12.52
N ASN A 186 2.66 5.13 13.30
CA ASN A 186 2.83 4.27 14.47
C ASN A 186 3.42 2.88 14.13
N TRP A 187 3.08 2.31 12.99
CA TRP A 187 3.62 1.02 12.55
C TRP A 187 5.13 1.05 12.35
N TYR A 188 5.61 2.07 11.60
CA TYR A 188 7.04 2.26 11.41
C TYR A 188 7.75 2.52 12.74
N GLY A 189 7.20 3.42 13.53
CA GLY A 189 7.85 3.83 14.78
C GLY A 189 7.93 2.69 15.79
N GLN A 190 6.85 1.97 16.03
CA GLN A 190 6.84 0.82 16.95
C GLN A 190 7.82 -0.28 16.55
N TYR A 191 7.97 -0.51 15.25
CA TYR A 191 8.87 -1.54 14.73
C TYR A 191 10.35 -1.11 14.76
N ASN A 192 10.64 0.17 14.48
CA ASN A 192 12.00 0.63 14.20
C ASN A 192 12.62 1.52 15.30
N ALA A 193 11.83 2.18 16.18
CA ALA A 193 12.35 3.18 17.10
C ALA A 193 13.51 2.66 17.96
N GLY A 194 13.42 1.42 18.44
CA GLY A 194 14.47 0.80 19.25
C GLY A 194 15.83 0.68 18.54
N ARG A 195 15.84 0.51 17.21
CA ARG A 195 17.07 0.43 16.41
C ARG A 195 17.87 1.74 16.43
N PHE A 196 17.17 2.87 16.60
CA PHE A 196 17.76 4.21 16.66
C PHE A 196 17.84 4.77 18.08
N GLY A 197 17.60 3.94 19.10
CA GLY A 197 17.58 4.40 20.48
C GLY A 197 16.49 5.43 20.79
N LEU A 198 15.40 5.43 20.02
CA LEU A 198 14.27 6.33 20.18
C LEU A 198 13.13 5.64 20.95
N VAL A 199 12.31 6.48 21.57
CA VAL A 199 11.10 6.09 22.27
C VAL A 199 9.90 6.85 21.72
N GLU A 200 8.73 6.24 21.80
CA GLU A 200 7.48 6.89 21.48
C GLU A 200 7.11 7.94 22.52
N THR A 201 6.40 8.96 22.10
CA THR A 201 5.84 9.99 22.97
C THR A 201 4.31 9.90 22.99
N PRO A 202 3.61 10.52 23.94
CA PRO A 202 2.15 10.58 23.93
C PRO A 202 1.60 11.55 22.87
N VAL A 203 2.43 12.22 22.08
CA VAL A 203 1.96 13.13 21.04
C VAL A 203 1.58 12.33 19.78
N VAL A 204 0.28 12.08 19.63
CA VAL A 204 -0.33 11.37 18.51
C VAL A 204 -1.30 12.27 17.77
N PHE A 205 -1.39 12.12 16.45
CA PHE A 205 -2.27 12.93 15.60
C PHE A 205 -2.55 12.22 14.28
N LEU A 206 -3.40 12.80 13.44
CA LEU A 206 -3.71 12.35 12.08
C LEU A 206 -4.05 10.85 12.01
N PRO A 207 -5.20 10.40 12.55
CA PRO A 207 -5.68 9.07 12.24
C PRO A 207 -5.89 8.94 10.73
N SER A 208 -5.42 7.85 10.15
CA SER A 208 -5.37 7.65 8.69
C SER A 208 -5.92 6.30 8.29
N ARG A 209 -6.56 6.24 7.14
CA ARG A 209 -6.95 5.02 6.45
C ARG A 209 -5.95 4.79 5.31
N LEU A 210 -5.33 3.62 5.29
CA LEU A 210 -4.28 3.26 4.33
C LEU A 210 -4.85 2.31 3.28
N HIS A 211 -4.62 2.66 2.02
CA HIS A 211 -5.18 1.98 0.86
C HIS A 211 -4.10 1.52 -0.12
N ILE A 212 -4.50 0.68 -1.06
CA ILE A 212 -3.79 0.40 -2.29
C ILE A 212 -4.47 1.22 -3.37
N VAL A 213 -3.75 2.11 -4.05
CA VAL A 213 -4.32 3.05 -5.03
C VAL A 213 -3.79 2.81 -6.43
N ALA A 214 -4.52 3.29 -7.42
CA ALA A 214 -4.11 3.37 -8.82
C ALA A 214 -4.18 4.82 -9.31
N ALA A 215 -3.64 5.11 -10.50
CA ALA A 215 -3.85 6.39 -11.15
C ALA A 215 -5.34 6.61 -11.43
N GLN A 216 -5.80 7.85 -11.34
CA GLN A 216 -7.20 8.20 -11.56
C GLN A 216 -7.70 7.71 -12.91
N GLY A 217 -8.86 7.04 -12.91
CA GLY A 217 -9.51 6.46 -14.09
C GLY A 217 -8.80 5.23 -14.65
N LYS A 218 -7.84 4.64 -13.92
CA LYS A 218 -7.11 3.44 -14.33
C LYS A 218 -7.37 2.26 -13.38
N HIS A 219 -7.33 1.06 -13.94
CA HIS A 219 -7.36 -0.20 -13.17
C HIS A 219 -8.56 -0.35 -12.22
N ALA A 220 -9.73 0.16 -12.60
CA ALA A 220 -10.94 0.07 -11.78
C ALA A 220 -11.34 -1.38 -11.44
N ASP A 221 -11.08 -2.32 -12.35
CA ASP A 221 -11.28 -3.76 -12.17
C ASP A 221 -10.38 -4.34 -11.06
N TRP A 222 -9.10 -3.93 -11.01
CA TRP A 222 -8.18 -4.36 -9.96
C TRP A 222 -8.55 -3.76 -8.60
N LEU A 223 -8.91 -2.48 -8.56
CA LEU A 223 -9.37 -1.84 -7.33
C LEU A 223 -10.66 -2.47 -6.81
N ALA A 224 -11.58 -2.83 -7.70
CA ALA A 224 -12.81 -3.54 -7.33
C ALA A 224 -12.52 -4.96 -6.79
N ALA A 225 -11.54 -5.68 -7.36
CA ALA A 225 -11.10 -6.97 -6.85
C ALA A 225 -10.46 -6.85 -5.46
N ILE A 226 -9.55 -5.87 -5.27
CA ILE A 226 -8.94 -5.57 -3.98
C ILE A 226 -10.03 -5.30 -2.93
N ASP A 227 -11.00 -4.44 -3.25
CA ASP A 227 -12.09 -4.06 -2.36
C ASP A 227 -12.97 -5.26 -1.96
N ARG A 228 -13.28 -6.14 -2.92
CA ARG A 228 -14.06 -7.36 -2.69
C ARG A 228 -13.36 -8.30 -1.70
N HIS A 229 -12.05 -8.57 -1.92
CA HIS A 229 -11.28 -9.44 -1.04
C HIS A 229 -11.12 -8.84 0.36
N LEU A 230 -10.75 -7.58 0.46
CA LEU A 230 -10.57 -6.92 1.75
C LEU A 230 -11.86 -6.92 2.57
N ARG A 231 -13.01 -6.59 1.95
CA ARG A 231 -14.31 -6.61 2.62
C ARG A 231 -14.69 -8.00 3.13
N GLN A 232 -14.47 -9.02 2.30
CA GLN A 232 -14.73 -10.40 2.69
C GLN A 232 -13.83 -10.83 3.86
N TRP A 233 -12.52 -10.60 3.75
CA TRP A 233 -11.55 -11.06 4.72
C TRP A 233 -11.63 -10.30 6.06
N GLN A 234 -11.90 -9.00 6.04
CA GLN A 234 -12.08 -8.21 7.26
C GLN A 234 -13.38 -8.55 8.00
N GLY A 235 -14.34 -9.15 7.33
CA GLY A 235 -15.56 -9.69 7.95
C GLY A 235 -15.42 -11.08 8.57
N ASP A 236 -14.27 -11.75 8.41
CA ASP A 236 -14.00 -13.11 8.91
C ASP A 236 -12.70 -13.16 9.69
N ASN A 237 -12.78 -13.31 11.01
CA ASN A 237 -11.63 -13.36 11.92
C ASN A 237 -10.69 -14.56 11.65
N GLY A 238 -11.13 -15.58 10.93
CA GLY A 238 -10.33 -16.73 10.49
C GLY A 238 -9.65 -16.55 9.13
N SER A 239 -9.80 -15.39 8.49
CA SER A 239 -9.27 -15.13 7.17
C SER A 239 -7.75 -14.93 7.13
N VAL A 240 -7.18 -15.09 5.93
CA VAL A 240 -5.77 -14.82 5.66
C VAL A 240 -5.35 -13.38 6.04
N TYR A 241 -6.26 -12.42 5.99
CA TYR A 241 -5.99 -11.04 6.41
C TYR A 241 -5.56 -10.95 7.88
N PHE A 242 -6.28 -11.63 8.79
CA PHE A 242 -5.92 -11.63 10.21
C PHE A 242 -4.67 -12.46 10.51
N ASP A 243 -4.39 -13.50 9.72
CA ASP A 243 -3.11 -14.24 9.82
C ASP A 243 -1.93 -13.31 9.49
N ILE A 244 -2.02 -12.57 8.38
CA ILE A 244 -1.02 -11.58 7.97
C ILE A 244 -0.86 -10.48 9.02
N LEU A 245 -1.97 -9.95 9.57
CA LEU A 245 -1.90 -8.95 10.63
C LEU A 245 -1.17 -9.47 11.89
N ARG A 246 -1.38 -10.72 12.27
CA ARG A 246 -0.69 -11.34 13.43
C ARG A 246 0.80 -11.52 13.18
N GLN A 247 1.19 -11.81 11.95
CA GLN A 247 2.59 -11.99 11.58
C GLN A 247 3.41 -10.69 11.68
N TRP A 248 2.78 -9.53 11.38
CA TRP A 248 3.46 -8.25 11.27
C TRP A 248 3.24 -7.28 12.46
N ARG A 249 2.62 -7.76 13.54
CA ARG A 249 2.41 -7.00 14.79
C ARG A 249 3.55 -7.13 15.78
#